data_6c88b1e37dff2a082bacc3caa84e24e9
#
_entry.id   6c88b1e37dff2a082bacc3caa84e24e9
#
_cell.length_a   1.000
_cell.length_b   1.000
_cell.length_c   1.000
_cell.angle_alpha   90.00
_cell.angle_beta   90.00
_cell.angle_gamma   90.00
#
_symmetry.space_group_name_H-M   'P 1'
#
loop_
_entity.id
_entity.type
_entity.pdbx_description
1 polymer ?
#
loop_
_entity_poly.entity_id
_entity_poly.type
_entity_poly.pdbx_seq_one_letter_code
_entity_poly.pdbx_strand_id
1 'polypeptide(L)'
;MSSLKLNVEALNVRFVNGKKEMHAVRDVSFTLGREKLAIVGESGSGKSTVGRSLLKLHPGSTQITAKALQFGDVDLLSASEKAMQKIRGQRISMIMQDPKYSLNPVVKVGDQIAEAYLAHHKASRSEARERSC
;
A
#
# COMPACT_ATOMS: atom_id res chain seq x y z
N MET A 1 9.04 -2.43 -24.76
CA MET A 1 8.97 -2.15 -23.31
C MET A 1 7.55 -2.34 -22.82
N SER A 2 7.38 -3.12 -21.79
CA SER A 2 6.07 -3.26 -21.14
C SER A 2 5.65 -1.93 -20.50
N SER A 3 4.49 -1.40 -20.87
CA SER A 3 3.88 -0.24 -20.23
C SER A 3 3.14 -0.59 -18.94
N LEU A 4 3.02 -1.88 -18.63
CA LEU A 4 2.36 -2.37 -17.43
C LEU A 4 3.15 -2.00 -16.18
N LYS A 5 2.52 -1.25 -15.30
CA LYS A 5 3.07 -0.91 -13.97
C LYS A 5 2.60 -1.87 -12.90
N LEU A 6 1.35 -2.31 -12.98
CA LEU A 6 0.73 -3.19 -12.01
C LEU A 6 -0.02 -4.31 -12.71
N ASN A 7 0.21 -5.53 -12.27
CA ASN A 7 -0.55 -6.70 -12.68
C ASN A 7 -1.10 -7.41 -11.45
N VAL A 8 -2.42 -7.49 -11.36
CA VAL A 8 -3.14 -8.20 -10.30
C VAL A 8 -3.97 -9.29 -10.96
N GLU A 9 -3.75 -10.53 -10.55
CA GLU A 9 -4.45 -11.67 -11.11
C GLU A 9 -4.94 -12.60 -9.98
N ALA A 10 -6.23 -12.84 -9.96
CA ALA A 10 -6.91 -13.68 -8.97
C ALA A 10 -6.59 -13.32 -7.51
N LEU A 11 -6.66 -12.03 -7.19
CA LEU A 11 -6.42 -11.55 -5.83
C LEU A 11 -7.55 -11.97 -4.90
N ASN A 12 -7.17 -12.61 -3.81
CA ASN A 12 -8.06 -12.99 -2.72
C ASN A 12 -7.50 -12.48 -1.40
N VAL A 13 -8.35 -11.88 -0.59
CA VAL A 13 -7.98 -11.40 0.73
C VAL A 13 -8.97 -11.91 1.76
N ARG A 14 -8.45 -12.58 2.79
CA ARG A 14 -9.22 -13.11 3.89
C ARG A 14 -8.70 -12.56 5.21
N PHE A 15 -9.60 -12.01 6.01
CA PHE A 15 -9.33 -11.63 7.38
C PHE A 15 -9.69 -12.79 8.31
N VAL A 16 -8.73 -13.26 9.07
CA VAL A 16 -8.91 -14.36 10.02
C VAL A 16 -8.86 -13.84 11.44
N ASN A 17 -9.91 -14.08 12.21
CA ASN A 17 -9.99 -13.74 13.61
C ASN A 17 -10.48 -14.97 14.41
N GLY A 18 -9.53 -15.71 14.97
CA GLY A 18 -9.81 -16.98 15.61
C GLY A 18 -10.43 -17.99 14.66
N LYS A 19 -11.67 -18.43 14.94
CA LYS A 19 -12.42 -19.35 14.08
C LYS A 19 -13.25 -18.65 12.99
N LYS A 20 -13.29 -17.31 13.00
CA LYS A 20 -14.04 -16.53 12.00
C LYS A 20 -13.14 -16.10 10.88
N GLU A 21 -13.61 -16.29 9.67
CA GLU A 21 -12.95 -15.88 8.44
C GLU A 21 -13.90 -14.99 7.63
N MET A 22 -13.38 -13.85 7.17
CA MET A 22 -14.11 -12.95 6.28
C MET A 22 -13.35 -12.84 4.96
N HIS A 23 -13.96 -13.31 3.88
CA HIS A 23 -13.42 -13.21 2.53
C HIS A 23 -13.75 -11.84 1.93
N ALA A 24 -12.90 -10.86 2.16
CA ALA A 24 -13.14 -9.46 1.80
C ALA A 24 -12.94 -9.17 0.31
N VAL A 25 -11.97 -9.81 -0.33
CA VAL A 25 -11.68 -9.69 -1.77
C VAL A 25 -11.70 -11.08 -2.38
N ARG A 26 -12.48 -11.24 -3.46
CA ARG A 26 -12.72 -12.53 -4.10
C ARG A 26 -12.35 -12.46 -5.58
N ASP A 27 -11.27 -13.14 -5.94
CA ASP A 27 -10.86 -13.39 -7.32
C ASP A 27 -10.84 -12.11 -8.18
N VAL A 28 -10.19 -11.06 -7.70
CA VAL A 28 -10.10 -9.77 -8.39
C VAL A 28 -8.88 -9.73 -9.29
N SER A 29 -9.08 -9.35 -10.54
CA SER A 29 -8.02 -9.24 -11.54
C SER A 29 -8.12 -7.90 -12.27
N PHE A 30 -7.00 -7.22 -12.44
CA PHE A 30 -6.87 -6.01 -13.27
C PHE A 30 -5.41 -5.73 -13.57
N THR A 31 -5.20 -4.90 -14.58
CA THR A 31 -3.88 -4.37 -14.94
C THR A 31 -3.92 -2.86 -14.96
N LEU A 32 -2.81 -2.22 -14.68
CA LEU A 32 -2.67 -0.78 -14.71
C LEU A 32 -1.33 -0.42 -15.38
N GLY A 33 -1.41 0.37 -16.43
CA GLY A 33 -0.26 0.94 -17.11
C GLY A 33 -0.05 2.42 -16.75
N ARG A 34 -0.22 3.29 -17.73
CA ARG A 34 -0.13 4.76 -17.56
C ARG A 34 -1.49 5.43 -17.38
N GLU A 35 -2.54 4.70 -17.66
CA GLU A 35 -3.93 5.15 -17.53
C GLU A 35 -4.32 5.31 -16.05
N LYS A 36 -5.47 5.93 -15.84
CA LYS A 36 -6.13 5.99 -14.54
C LYS A 36 -7.18 4.87 -14.48
N LEU A 37 -7.17 4.11 -13.42
CA LEU A 37 -8.13 3.05 -13.14
C LEU A 37 -9.00 3.44 -11.94
N ALA A 38 -10.32 3.39 -12.11
CA ALA A 38 -11.25 3.56 -11.01
C ALA A 38 -11.79 2.21 -10.54
N ILE A 39 -11.78 2.00 -9.23
CA ILE A 39 -12.42 0.86 -8.59
C ILE A 39 -13.68 1.39 -7.91
N VAL A 40 -14.85 0.93 -8.37
CA VAL A 40 -16.15 1.39 -7.88
C VAL A 40 -16.89 0.25 -7.20
N GLY A 41 -17.73 0.58 -6.24
CA GLY A 41 -18.53 -0.38 -5.50
C GLY A 41 -19.16 0.27 -4.28
N GLU A 42 -20.08 -0.43 -3.66
CA GLU A 42 -20.72 0.00 -2.42
C GLU A 42 -19.77 -0.01 -1.23
N SER A 43 -20.13 0.67 -0.15
CA SER A 43 -19.40 0.61 1.12
C SER A 43 -19.30 -0.84 1.61
N GLY A 44 -18.10 -1.25 2.04
CA GLY A 44 -17.86 -2.63 2.48
C GLY A 44 -17.64 -3.65 1.35
N SER A 45 -17.54 -3.22 0.09
CA SER A 45 -17.31 -4.12 -1.06
C SER A 45 -15.86 -4.57 -1.24
N GLY A 46 -14.92 -4.04 -0.44
CA GLY A 46 -13.51 -4.45 -0.50
C GLY A 46 -12.59 -3.53 -1.31
N LYS A 47 -13.07 -2.37 -1.78
CA LYS A 47 -12.25 -1.41 -2.57
C LYS A 47 -10.96 -1.00 -1.87
N SER A 48 -11.07 -0.53 -0.63
CA SER A 48 -9.92 -0.12 0.18
C SER A 48 -9.01 -1.29 0.52
N THR A 49 -9.58 -2.47 0.68
CA THR A 49 -8.85 -3.70 0.94
C THR A 49 -7.93 -4.07 -0.23
N VAL A 50 -8.39 -3.90 -1.46
CA VAL A 50 -7.55 -4.09 -2.66
C VAL A 50 -6.34 -3.15 -2.63
N GLY A 51 -6.57 -1.85 -2.42
CA GLY A 51 -5.49 -0.87 -2.36
C GLY A 51 -4.47 -1.15 -1.25
N ARG A 52 -4.94 -1.48 -0.05
CA ARG A 52 -4.07 -1.83 1.08
C ARG A 52 -3.27 -3.12 0.84
N SER A 53 -3.82 -4.06 0.10
CA SER A 53 -3.14 -5.31 -0.24
C SER A 53 -1.90 -5.08 -1.10
N LEU A 54 -1.94 -4.10 -2.01
CA LEU A 54 -0.79 -3.72 -2.83
C LEU A 54 0.39 -3.23 -2.00
N LEU A 55 0.12 -2.61 -0.87
CA LEU A 55 1.12 -2.09 0.06
C LEU A 55 1.36 -2.99 1.28
N LYS A 56 0.69 -4.13 1.36
CA LYS A 56 0.72 -5.04 2.53
C LYS A 56 0.45 -4.31 3.86
N LEU A 57 -0.56 -3.44 3.88
CA LEU A 57 -0.95 -2.65 5.05
C LEU A 57 -2.09 -3.31 5.84
N HIS A 58 -2.09 -4.61 5.93
CA HIS A 58 -3.07 -5.37 6.71
C HIS A 58 -2.45 -5.96 7.97
N PRO A 59 -3.27 -6.29 9.00
CA PRO A 59 -2.81 -7.05 10.15
C PRO A 59 -2.17 -8.38 9.76
N GLY A 60 -1.25 -8.87 10.58
CA GLY A 60 -0.52 -10.10 10.31
C GLY A 60 -1.37 -11.37 10.17
N SER A 61 -2.60 -11.36 10.71
CA SER A 61 -3.59 -12.43 10.55
C SER A 61 -4.28 -12.44 9.18
N THR A 62 -4.01 -11.46 8.33
CA THR A 62 -4.62 -11.35 7.00
C THR A 62 -3.93 -12.31 6.02
N GLN A 63 -4.74 -13.08 5.30
CA GLN A 63 -4.27 -13.97 4.26
C GLN A 63 -4.49 -13.32 2.89
N ILE A 64 -3.41 -13.08 2.18
CA ILE A 64 -3.42 -12.55 0.82
C ILE A 64 -2.89 -13.63 -0.11
N THR A 65 -3.70 -14.03 -1.08
CA THR A 65 -3.31 -14.96 -2.13
C THR A 65 -3.63 -14.37 -3.49
N ALA A 66 -2.80 -14.64 -4.46
CA ALA A 66 -2.99 -14.19 -5.83
C ALA A 66 -2.24 -15.10 -6.78
N LYS A 67 -2.69 -15.19 -8.01
CA LYS A 67 -1.94 -15.83 -9.08
C LYS A 67 -0.80 -14.94 -9.54
N ALA A 68 -1.03 -13.62 -9.56
CA ALA A 68 0.00 -12.61 -9.75
C ALA A 68 -0.35 -11.36 -8.96
N LEU A 69 0.63 -10.77 -8.31
CA LEU A 69 0.53 -9.46 -7.64
C LEU A 69 1.87 -8.75 -7.87
N GLN A 70 2.01 -8.14 -9.04
CA GLN A 70 3.29 -7.66 -9.51
C GLN A 70 3.26 -6.16 -9.84
N PHE A 71 4.27 -5.46 -9.36
CA PHE A 71 4.50 -4.05 -9.64
C PHE A 71 5.85 -3.89 -10.36
N GLY A 72 5.79 -3.64 -11.66
CA GLY A 72 7.00 -3.61 -12.49
C GLY A 72 7.75 -4.94 -12.43
N ASP A 73 8.95 -4.89 -11.90
CA ASP A 73 9.86 -6.03 -11.71
C ASP A 73 9.74 -6.70 -10.32
N VAL A 74 8.86 -6.19 -9.47
CA VAL A 74 8.71 -6.65 -8.08
C VAL A 74 7.45 -7.50 -7.92
N ASP A 75 7.63 -8.72 -7.41
CA ASP A 75 6.53 -9.53 -6.91
C ASP A 75 6.15 -9.06 -5.51
N LEU A 76 5.02 -8.35 -5.41
CA LEU A 76 4.55 -7.80 -4.13
C LEU A 76 4.12 -8.89 -3.16
N LEU A 77 3.68 -10.05 -3.66
CA LEU A 77 3.21 -11.14 -2.81
C LEU A 77 4.35 -11.75 -2.00
N SER A 78 5.51 -11.96 -2.63
CA SER A 78 6.70 -12.57 -2.00
C SER A 78 7.67 -11.54 -1.41
N ALA A 79 7.47 -10.25 -1.66
CA ALA A 79 8.37 -9.20 -1.20
C ALA A 79 8.49 -9.18 0.33
N SER A 80 9.73 -9.11 0.81
CA SER A 80 10.02 -8.96 2.24
C SER A 80 9.58 -7.59 2.76
N GLU A 81 9.42 -7.45 4.06
CA GLU A 81 9.11 -6.16 4.67
C GLU A 81 10.16 -5.10 4.33
N LYS A 82 11.43 -5.46 4.31
CA LYS A 82 12.52 -4.58 3.89
C LYS A 82 12.39 -4.11 2.43
N ALA A 83 11.96 -5.00 1.53
CA ALA A 83 11.67 -4.65 0.14
C ALA A 83 10.45 -3.73 0.04
N MET A 84 9.39 -4.01 0.82
CA MET A 84 8.19 -3.18 0.85
C MET A 84 8.44 -1.78 1.40
N GLN A 85 9.34 -1.63 2.38
CA GLN A 85 9.74 -0.31 2.90
C GLN A 85 10.33 0.60 1.82
N LYS A 86 11.06 0.03 0.87
CA LYS A 86 11.62 0.78 -0.27
C LYS A 86 10.58 1.16 -1.31
N ILE A 87 9.48 0.43 -1.38
CA ILE A 87 8.39 0.67 -2.33
C ILE A 87 7.40 1.69 -1.78
N ARG A 88 7.03 1.54 -0.50
CA ARG A 88 6.05 2.42 0.16
C ARG A 88 6.55 3.86 0.22
N GLY A 89 5.74 4.75 -0.29
CA GLY A 89 6.03 6.19 -0.31
C GLY A 89 6.94 6.66 -1.44
N GLN A 90 7.83 5.82 -1.94
CA GLN A 90 8.74 6.17 -3.02
C GLN A 90 8.21 5.75 -4.40
N ARG A 91 7.68 4.56 -4.51
CA ARG A 91 7.17 4.00 -5.77
C ARG A 91 5.64 3.87 -5.80
N ILE A 92 5.05 3.51 -4.67
CA ILE A 92 3.60 3.46 -4.47
C ILE A 92 3.27 4.21 -3.20
N SER A 93 2.34 5.13 -3.27
CA SER A 93 1.80 5.85 -2.11
C SER A 93 0.30 5.72 -2.05
N MET A 94 -0.26 5.96 -0.89
CA MET A 94 -1.69 5.83 -0.64
C MET A 94 -2.19 7.07 0.12
N ILE A 95 -3.30 7.63 -0.36
CA ILE A 95 -4.04 8.66 0.37
C ILE A 95 -5.17 7.95 1.11
N MET A 96 -5.17 8.06 2.44
CA MET A 96 -6.20 7.44 3.28
C MET A 96 -7.53 8.19 3.17
N GLN A 97 -8.63 7.50 3.42
CA GLN A 97 -9.99 8.06 3.37
C GLN A 97 -10.16 9.23 4.35
N ASP A 98 -9.59 9.11 5.56
CA ASP A 98 -9.58 10.16 6.58
C ASP A 98 -8.15 10.58 6.88
N PRO A 99 -7.52 11.45 6.07
CA PRO A 99 -6.11 11.77 6.19
C PRO A 99 -5.72 12.41 7.52
N LYS A 100 -6.64 13.10 8.19
CA LYS A 100 -6.41 13.68 9.52
C LYS A 100 -6.07 12.66 10.61
N TYR A 101 -6.53 11.42 10.46
CA TYR A 101 -6.23 10.33 11.40
C TYR A 101 -4.94 9.56 11.05
N SER A 102 -4.32 9.86 9.92
CA SER A 102 -3.06 9.22 9.52
C SER A 102 -1.84 9.84 10.18
N LEU A 103 -1.99 11.02 10.77
CA LEU A 103 -0.93 11.69 11.52
C LEU A 103 -1.02 11.36 13.02
N ASN A 104 0.14 11.18 13.64
CA ASN A 104 0.22 11.00 15.09
C ASN A 104 0.02 12.35 15.81
N PRO A 105 -1.04 12.51 16.63
CA PRO A 105 -1.36 13.80 17.25
C PRO A 105 -0.36 14.27 18.31
N VAL A 106 0.50 13.38 18.80
CA VAL A 106 1.52 13.72 19.84
C VAL A 106 2.89 14.02 19.26
N VAL A 107 3.04 13.98 17.95
CA VAL A 107 4.29 14.29 17.24
C VAL A 107 4.07 15.48 16.30
N LYS A 108 5.00 16.40 16.26
CA LYS A 108 4.92 17.57 15.36
C LYS A 108 4.82 17.14 13.91
N VAL A 109 3.96 17.78 13.13
CA VAL A 109 3.73 17.45 11.72
C VAL A 109 5.02 17.54 10.91
N GLY A 110 5.83 18.58 11.11
CA GLY A 110 7.12 18.74 10.43
C GLY A 110 8.07 17.56 10.67
N ASP A 111 8.09 17.02 11.89
CA ASP A 111 8.92 15.85 12.22
C ASP A 111 8.42 14.58 11.53
N GLN A 112 7.11 14.41 11.40
CA GLN A 112 6.52 13.28 10.67
C GLN A 112 6.81 13.35 9.18
N ILE A 113 6.73 14.51 8.56
CA ILE A 113 7.10 14.73 7.15
C ILE A 113 8.59 14.49 6.94
N ALA A 114 9.43 15.01 7.83
CA ALA A 114 10.87 14.81 7.79
C ALA A 114 11.26 13.32 7.91
N GLU A 115 10.58 12.58 8.77
CA GLU A 115 10.76 11.13 8.92
C GLU A 115 10.47 10.38 7.61
N ALA A 116 9.37 10.74 6.92
CA ALA A 116 9.03 10.15 5.63
C ALA A 116 10.10 10.44 4.56
N TYR A 117 10.66 11.63 4.57
CA TYR A 117 11.77 11.97 3.67
C TYR A 117 13.04 11.15 4.00
N LEU A 118 13.40 11.05 5.28
CA LEU A 118 14.57 10.30 5.72
C LEU A 118 14.47 8.79 5.47
N ALA A 119 13.25 8.26 5.37
CA ALA A 119 13.04 6.84 5.05
C ALA A 119 13.59 6.45 3.67
N HIS A 120 13.69 7.40 2.74
CA HIS A 120 14.10 7.15 1.35
C HIS A 120 15.32 7.94 0.89
N HIS A 121 15.82 8.86 1.70
CA HIS A 121 16.94 9.73 1.35
C HIS A 121 18.00 9.73 2.45
N LYS A 122 19.27 9.73 2.04
CA LYS A 122 20.38 9.97 2.95
C LYS A 122 20.52 11.47 3.16
N ALA A 123 20.03 11.97 4.27
CA ALA A 123 20.07 13.37 4.63
C ALA A 123 20.16 13.53 6.15
N SER A 124 20.59 14.73 6.62
CA SER A 124 20.50 15.07 8.02
C SER A 124 19.05 15.42 8.41
N ARG A 125 18.73 15.38 9.69
CA ARG A 125 17.43 15.84 10.21
C ARG A 125 17.15 17.30 9.84
N SER A 126 18.16 18.14 9.82
CA SER A 126 18.06 19.53 9.43
C SER A 126 17.63 19.71 7.98
N GLU A 127 18.27 19.00 7.05
CA GLU A 127 17.88 18.98 5.63
C GLU A 127 16.47 18.44 5.41
N ALA A 128 16.12 17.38 6.12
CA ALA A 128 14.77 16.80 6.04
C ALA A 128 13.70 17.80 6.50
N ARG A 129 13.95 18.59 7.56
CA ARG A 129 13.05 19.64 8.04
C ARG A 129 12.90 20.78 7.03
N GLU A 130 13.99 21.23 6.42
CA GLU A 130 13.93 22.25 5.36
C GLU A 130 13.08 21.81 4.18
N ARG A 131 13.21 20.54 3.76
CA ARG A 131 12.42 19.95 2.69
C ARG A 131 10.94 19.77 3.04
N SER A 132 10.60 19.80 4.32
CA SER A 132 9.23 19.66 4.83
C SER A 132 8.45 20.98 4.90
N CYS A 133 9.14 22.09 4.73
CA CYS A 133 8.57 23.44 4.63
C CYS A 133 8.40 23.85 3.15
#